data_8e204005bbd99975016548e0c3f4ee52
#
_entry.id   8e204005bbd99975016548e0c3f4ee52
#
_cell.length_a   1.000
_cell.length_b   1.000
_cell.length_c   1.000
_cell.angle_alpha   90.00
_cell.angle_beta   90.00
_cell.angle_gamma   90.00
#
_symmetry.space_group_name_H-M   'P 1'
#
loop_
_entity.id
_entity.type
_entity.pdbx_description
1 polymer ?
#
loop_
_entity_poly.entity_id
_entity_poly.type
_entity_poly.pdbx_seq_one_letter_code
_entity_poly.pdbx_strand_id
1 'polypeptide(L)'
;MALLAPSMAPARAAEDIKIGVITTTSGGLATFGIAFNEGLEWGLKYYTGGKMTVNGQKLVVTSKDDGADPASATATFKEMVGNGTKIITGTASSGVALTLAPLAQQNKVLYISGPAKNDLITSAANKYVFRSGNSSTQDLAPLSGIKPIAGKKVVLFVEDNAFGAGNIAAARALLTSKGALFEEIKVPTSTSDFTPFAKKAADANGSYIFIAWSNALTSGAMLTSLKVQGAFVKQRPITGLAGVASYNIYGTLFEGSNAILTNSYFAGASKTAAAAELATWYAANKKTQDLFTSTGADAAKMIVMALTRNPSQNVDTMIKNLEGKSWTGVKGGMKIDANTHLLIQPMFLVSLNKSGSNYVPKLLKTITNVGK
;
A
#
# COMPACT_ATOMS: atom_id res chain seq x y z
N MET A 1 37.69 -59.37 -6.96
CA MET A 1 36.45 -58.56 -7.04
C MET A 1 36.70 -57.27 -6.28
N ALA A 2 36.96 -56.19 -6.98
CA ALA A 2 37.13 -54.88 -6.35
C ALA A 2 35.76 -54.20 -6.27
N LEU A 3 35.24 -53.89 -5.07
CA LEU A 3 34.03 -53.14 -4.81
C LEU A 3 34.32 -51.68 -5.11
N LEU A 4 33.75 -51.15 -6.20
CA LEU A 4 33.67 -49.72 -6.49
C LEU A 4 32.69 -49.09 -5.50
N ALA A 5 33.18 -48.31 -4.56
CA ALA A 5 32.34 -47.45 -3.71
C ALA A 5 31.70 -46.34 -4.58
N PRO A 6 30.39 -46.07 -4.43
CA PRO A 6 29.76 -44.97 -5.16
C PRO A 6 30.33 -43.63 -4.67
N SER A 7 30.93 -42.87 -5.58
CA SER A 7 31.37 -41.50 -5.35
C SER A 7 30.09 -40.64 -5.09
N MET A 8 29.83 -40.25 -3.85
CA MET A 8 28.85 -39.24 -3.53
C MET A 8 29.36 -37.90 -4.04
N ALA A 9 28.77 -37.42 -5.14
CA ALA A 9 28.98 -36.06 -5.57
C ALA A 9 28.61 -35.09 -4.42
N PRO A 10 29.42 -34.05 -4.15
CA PRO A 10 29.10 -33.09 -3.09
C PRO A 10 27.74 -32.45 -3.37
N ALA A 11 26.86 -32.50 -2.39
CA ALA A 11 25.56 -31.79 -2.48
C ALA A 11 25.83 -30.32 -2.80
N ARG A 12 25.44 -29.87 -3.98
CA ARG A 12 25.55 -28.47 -4.38
C ARG A 12 24.82 -27.64 -3.31
N ALA A 13 25.55 -26.72 -2.68
CA ALA A 13 24.93 -25.78 -1.71
C ALA A 13 23.72 -25.14 -2.36
N ALA A 14 22.58 -25.15 -1.66
CA ALA A 14 21.36 -24.56 -2.18
C ALA A 14 21.58 -23.07 -2.43
N GLU A 15 21.25 -22.61 -3.64
CA GLU A 15 21.44 -21.21 -4.04
C GLU A 15 20.57 -20.26 -3.19
N ASP A 16 21.16 -19.15 -2.76
CA ASP A 16 20.44 -18.11 -2.00
C ASP A 16 19.22 -17.58 -2.77
N ILE A 17 18.18 -17.19 -2.05
CA ILE A 17 16.98 -16.60 -2.62
C ILE A 17 17.14 -15.08 -2.62
N LYS A 18 17.28 -14.51 -3.82
CA LYS A 18 17.40 -13.05 -4.01
C LYS A 18 16.03 -12.40 -4.05
N ILE A 19 15.83 -11.40 -3.19
CA ILE A 19 14.61 -10.60 -3.09
C ILE A 19 14.99 -9.15 -3.39
N GLY A 20 14.44 -8.59 -4.49
CA GLY A 20 14.59 -7.20 -4.85
C GLY A 20 13.50 -6.35 -4.20
N VAL A 21 13.89 -5.25 -3.58
CA VAL A 21 12.97 -4.24 -3.06
C VAL A 21 13.23 -2.94 -3.81
N ILE A 22 12.26 -2.53 -4.64
CA ILE A 22 12.29 -1.26 -5.34
C ILE A 22 11.22 -0.40 -4.68
N THR A 23 11.62 0.59 -3.90
CA THR A 23 10.67 1.38 -3.11
C THR A 23 11.14 2.81 -2.93
N THR A 24 10.17 3.72 -2.73
CA THR A 24 10.44 5.15 -2.62
C THR A 24 10.88 5.47 -1.20
N THR A 25 12.14 5.81 -1.00
CA THR A 25 12.71 6.20 0.30
C THR A 25 13.21 7.65 0.33
N SER A 26 12.96 8.39 -0.75
CA SER A 26 13.25 9.83 -0.86
C SER A 26 12.02 10.61 -1.33
N GLY A 27 12.03 11.94 -1.18
CA GLY A 27 10.96 12.84 -1.62
C GLY A 27 9.65 12.70 -0.88
N GLY A 28 8.55 13.07 -1.52
CA GLY A 28 7.22 13.18 -0.91
C GLY A 28 6.57 11.85 -0.49
N LEU A 29 7.08 10.71 -0.97
CA LEU A 29 6.59 9.37 -0.64
C LEU A 29 7.53 8.61 0.32
N ALA A 30 8.62 9.24 0.78
CA ALA A 30 9.68 8.58 1.54
C ALA A 30 9.16 7.85 2.79
N THR A 31 8.31 8.48 3.57
CA THR A 31 7.75 7.88 4.80
C THR A 31 6.98 6.58 4.53
N PHE A 32 6.35 6.47 3.37
CA PHE A 32 5.59 5.29 2.98
C PHE A 32 6.49 4.12 2.60
N GLY A 33 7.55 4.38 1.82
CA GLY A 33 8.54 3.36 1.46
C GLY A 33 9.38 2.90 2.65
N ILE A 34 9.75 3.81 3.56
CA ILE A 34 10.46 3.48 4.79
C ILE A 34 9.59 2.57 5.67
N ALA A 35 8.33 2.93 5.91
CA ALA A 35 7.41 2.12 6.71
C ALA A 35 7.18 0.72 6.09
N PHE A 36 7.10 0.65 4.75
CA PHE A 36 7.02 -0.61 4.03
C PHE A 36 8.26 -1.48 4.24
N ASN A 37 9.47 -0.90 4.10
CA ASN A 37 10.73 -1.62 4.30
C ASN A 37 10.86 -2.18 5.72
N GLU A 38 10.51 -1.40 6.73
CA GLU A 38 10.53 -1.84 8.13
C GLU A 38 9.55 -3.00 8.38
N GLY A 39 8.34 -2.89 7.84
CA GLY A 39 7.34 -3.96 7.92
C GLY A 39 7.78 -5.23 7.19
N LEU A 40 8.45 -5.10 6.04
CA LEU A 40 9.00 -6.21 5.28
C LEU A 40 10.13 -6.91 6.06
N GLU A 41 11.06 -6.15 6.63
CA GLU A 41 12.15 -6.67 7.46
C GLU A 41 11.61 -7.46 8.65
N TRP A 42 10.70 -6.86 9.41
CA TRP A 42 10.06 -7.56 10.52
C TRP A 42 9.35 -8.83 10.05
N GLY A 43 8.56 -8.73 8.99
CA GLY A 43 7.76 -9.83 8.50
C GLY A 43 8.59 -11.01 8.00
N LEU A 44 9.69 -10.76 7.29
CA LEU A 44 10.60 -11.82 6.88
C LEU A 44 11.21 -12.55 8.09
N LYS A 45 11.64 -11.81 9.11
CA LYS A 45 12.12 -12.41 10.38
C LYS A 45 11.01 -13.20 11.07
N TYR A 46 9.83 -12.62 11.24
CA TYR A 46 8.71 -13.24 11.93
C TYR A 46 8.25 -14.54 11.26
N TYR A 47 7.98 -14.51 9.95
CA TYR A 47 7.45 -15.65 9.22
C TYR A 47 8.47 -16.75 8.90
N THR A 48 9.76 -16.50 9.12
CA THR A 48 10.83 -17.50 9.03
C THR A 48 11.33 -17.98 10.41
N GLY A 49 10.65 -17.58 11.49
CA GLY A 49 11.09 -17.90 12.87
C GLY A 49 12.49 -17.37 13.21
N GLY A 50 12.83 -16.18 12.68
CA GLY A 50 14.13 -15.53 12.88
C GLY A 50 15.27 -16.05 12.01
N LYS A 51 15.08 -17.16 11.29
CA LYS A 51 16.15 -17.85 10.56
C LYS A 51 16.54 -17.19 9.24
N MET A 52 15.66 -16.35 8.67
CA MET A 52 15.83 -15.75 7.34
C MET A 52 16.17 -16.82 6.26
N THR A 53 15.52 -17.99 6.37
CA THR A 53 15.67 -19.09 5.41
C THR A 53 14.33 -19.72 5.08
N VAL A 54 14.16 -20.17 3.83
CA VAL A 54 13.03 -20.98 3.37
C VAL A 54 13.58 -22.16 2.58
N ASN A 55 13.07 -23.38 2.83
CA ASN A 55 13.59 -24.62 2.23
C ASN A 55 15.11 -24.82 2.42
N GLY A 56 15.70 -24.31 3.52
CA GLY A 56 17.13 -24.33 3.75
C GLY A 56 17.96 -23.31 2.98
N GLN A 57 17.32 -22.50 2.12
CA GLN A 57 17.96 -21.44 1.35
C GLN A 57 17.85 -20.10 2.07
N LYS A 58 18.94 -19.33 2.11
CA LYS A 58 19.00 -18.00 2.75
C LYS A 58 18.23 -16.96 1.93
N LEU A 59 17.48 -16.11 2.60
CA LEU A 59 16.86 -14.92 2.00
C LEU A 59 17.87 -13.77 1.98
N VAL A 60 18.20 -13.27 0.80
CA VAL A 60 19.07 -12.11 0.58
C VAL A 60 18.25 -10.97 0.00
N VAL A 61 18.07 -9.92 0.80
CA VAL A 61 17.24 -8.75 0.44
C VAL A 61 18.14 -7.62 -0.04
N THR A 62 17.87 -7.10 -1.25
CA THR A 62 18.53 -5.91 -1.79
C THR A 62 17.47 -4.82 -1.99
N SER A 63 17.59 -3.71 -1.27
CA SER A 63 16.68 -2.56 -1.38
C SER A 63 17.34 -1.41 -2.12
N LYS A 64 16.58 -0.77 -3.04
CA LYS A 64 16.99 0.40 -3.81
C LYS A 64 15.87 1.44 -3.78
N ASP A 65 16.26 2.70 -3.65
CA ASP A 65 15.33 3.83 -3.79
C ASP A 65 14.97 4.06 -5.26
N ASP A 66 13.69 4.16 -5.55
CA ASP A 66 13.20 4.48 -6.89
C ASP A 66 12.98 6.00 -7.09
N GLY A 67 13.05 6.80 -6.03
CA GLY A 67 12.79 8.24 -6.07
C GLY A 67 11.41 8.62 -6.60
N ALA A 68 10.46 7.68 -6.66
CA ALA A 68 9.17 7.78 -7.35
C ALA A 68 9.32 7.99 -8.88
N ASP A 69 10.50 7.70 -9.46
CA ASP A 69 10.80 7.87 -10.88
C ASP A 69 10.71 6.53 -11.63
N PRO A 70 9.82 6.40 -12.65
CA PRO A 70 9.68 5.20 -13.45
C PRO A 70 10.95 4.79 -14.20
N ALA A 71 11.80 5.74 -14.63
CA ALA A 71 13.03 5.43 -15.36
C ALA A 71 14.07 4.79 -14.44
N SER A 72 14.28 5.36 -13.25
CA SER A 72 15.16 4.82 -12.20
C SER A 72 14.70 3.43 -11.78
N ALA A 73 13.40 3.26 -11.51
CA ALA A 73 12.82 1.96 -11.13
C ALA A 73 13.00 0.91 -12.24
N THR A 74 12.86 1.29 -13.52
CA THR A 74 13.07 0.39 -14.67
C THR A 74 14.52 -0.08 -14.75
N ALA A 75 15.48 0.83 -14.58
CA ALA A 75 16.90 0.49 -14.59
C ALA A 75 17.25 -0.48 -13.45
N THR A 76 16.78 -0.17 -12.24
CA THR A 76 16.97 -1.03 -11.06
C THR A 76 16.32 -2.41 -11.23
N PHE A 77 15.10 -2.46 -11.79
CA PHE A 77 14.42 -3.74 -12.07
C PHE A 77 15.24 -4.62 -13.02
N LYS A 78 15.73 -4.05 -14.13
CA LYS A 78 16.55 -4.78 -15.10
C LYS A 78 17.87 -5.26 -14.50
N GLU A 79 18.53 -4.44 -13.69
CA GLU A 79 19.73 -4.82 -12.94
C GLU A 79 19.47 -6.02 -12.02
N MET A 80 18.41 -5.94 -11.21
CA MET A 80 18.06 -7.03 -10.28
C MET A 80 17.73 -8.34 -11.01
N VAL A 81 16.95 -8.26 -12.09
CA VAL A 81 16.60 -9.43 -12.92
C VAL A 81 17.84 -10.01 -13.59
N GLY A 82 18.72 -9.19 -14.15
CA GLY A 82 20.00 -9.59 -14.74
C GLY A 82 20.90 -10.32 -13.74
N ASN A 83 20.82 -9.96 -12.46
CA ASN A 83 21.52 -10.61 -11.35
C ASN A 83 20.78 -11.86 -10.81
N GLY A 84 19.73 -12.33 -11.48
CA GLY A 84 19.01 -13.57 -11.15
C GLY A 84 17.92 -13.41 -10.09
N THR A 85 17.49 -12.19 -9.74
CA THR A 85 16.37 -11.94 -8.83
C THR A 85 15.05 -12.39 -9.49
N LYS A 86 14.30 -13.25 -8.81
CA LYS A 86 13.00 -13.77 -9.28
C LYS A 86 11.80 -13.22 -8.52
N ILE A 87 12.03 -12.50 -7.42
CA ILE A 87 11.01 -11.89 -6.58
C ILE A 87 11.35 -10.42 -6.41
N ILE A 88 10.46 -9.53 -6.84
CA ILE A 88 10.58 -8.09 -6.65
C ILE A 88 9.36 -7.60 -5.89
N THR A 89 9.54 -6.67 -4.95
CA THR A 89 8.46 -6.06 -4.19
C THR A 89 8.67 -4.56 -3.99
N GLY A 90 7.63 -3.83 -3.62
CA GLY A 90 7.63 -2.37 -3.43
C GLY A 90 6.66 -1.76 -4.44
N THR A 91 6.69 -0.65 -4.71
CA THR A 91 7.00 0.75 -4.57
C THR A 91 5.87 1.53 -3.86
N ALA A 92 6.10 2.80 -3.48
CA ALA A 92 5.02 3.68 -3.00
C ALA A 92 4.34 4.46 -4.14
N SER A 93 5.00 4.59 -5.29
CA SER A 93 4.50 5.33 -6.46
C SER A 93 3.62 4.46 -7.36
N SER A 94 2.35 4.89 -7.57
CA SER A 94 1.47 4.22 -8.53
C SER A 94 2.00 4.27 -9.97
N GLY A 95 2.67 5.35 -10.37
CA GLY A 95 3.29 5.47 -11.70
C GLY A 95 4.41 4.47 -11.89
N VAL A 96 5.28 4.31 -10.90
CA VAL A 96 6.34 3.30 -10.89
C VAL A 96 5.75 1.89 -10.93
N ALA A 97 4.76 1.59 -10.08
CA ALA A 97 4.16 0.26 -10.04
C ALA A 97 3.51 -0.14 -11.38
N LEU A 98 2.84 0.79 -12.05
CA LEU A 98 2.27 0.58 -13.39
C LEU A 98 3.35 0.33 -14.46
N THR A 99 4.55 0.89 -14.28
CA THR A 99 5.70 0.63 -15.16
C THR A 99 6.33 -0.74 -14.87
N LEU A 100 6.44 -1.13 -13.59
CA LEU A 100 7.04 -2.41 -13.20
C LEU A 100 6.15 -3.63 -13.54
N ALA A 101 4.82 -3.47 -13.51
CA ALA A 101 3.88 -4.56 -13.76
C ALA A 101 4.09 -5.26 -15.12
N PRO A 102 4.16 -4.56 -16.28
CA PRO A 102 4.45 -5.20 -17.56
C PRO A 102 5.88 -5.78 -17.63
N LEU A 103 6.86 -5.16 -16.95
CA LEU A 103 8.22 -5.69 -16.90
C LEU A 103 8.28 -7.03 -16.16
N ALA A 104 7.48 -7.19 -15.09
CA ALA A 104 7.37 -8.47 -14.38
C ALA A 104 6.86 -9.59 -15.29
N GLN A 105 5.86 -9.30 -16.13
CA GLN A 105 5.33 -10.25 -17.12
C GLN A 105 6.37 -10.60 -18.19
N GLN A 106 7.01 -9.59 -18.77
CA GLN A 106 8.01 -9.77 -19.82
C GLN A 106 9.19 -10.62 -19.36
N ASN A 107 9.61 -10.44 -18.10
CA ASN A 107 10.77 -11.13 -17.53
C ASN A 107 10.40 -12.39 -16.71
N LYS A 108 9.10 -12.71 -16.60
CA LYS A 108 8.58 -13.85 -15.81
C LYS A 108 9.09 -13.82 -14.36
N VAL A 109 9.01 -12.66 -13.72
CA VAL A 109 9.42 -12.39 -12.34
C VAL A 109 8.16 -12.16 -11.50
N LEU A 110 8.11 -12.71 -10.29
CA LEU A 110 7.05 -12.42 -9.34
C LEU A 110 7.21 -10.98 -8.84
N TYR A 111 6.21 -10.14 -9.09
CA TYR A 111 6.15 -8.78 -8.55
C TYR A 111 5.01 -8.67 -7.53
N ILE A 112 5.36 -8.35 -6.27
CA ILE A 112 4.41 -8.08 -5.20
C ILE A 112 4.38 -6.58 -4.96
N SER A 113 3.41 -5.89 -5.57
CA SER A 113 3.25 -4.44 -5.41
C SER A 113 2.96 -4.08 -3.95
N GLY A 114 3.64 -3.07 -3.44
CA GLY A 114 3.59 -2.62 -2.04
C GLY A 114 2.54 -1.51 -1.79
N PRO A 115 2.97 -0.33 -1.31
CA PRO A 115 2.08 0.78 -0.96
C PRO A 115 1.29 1.42 -2.09
N ALA A 116 1.72 1.26 -3.35
CA ALA A 116 1.06 1.85 -4.52
C ALA A 116 -0.39 1.36 -4.69
N LYS A 117 -1.35 2.28 -4.94
CA LYS A 117 -2.77 1.99 -4.79
C LYS A 117 -3.59 1.91 -6.08
N ASN A 118 -3.10 2.40 -7.24
CA ASN A 118 -3.87 2.38 -8.48
C ASN A 118 -4.41 0.97 -8.79
N ASP A 119 -5.71 0.84 -9.09
CA ASP A 119 -6.36 -0.46 -9.31
C ASP A 119 -5.79 -1.21 -10.52
N LEU A 120 -5.29 -0.48 -11.53
CA LEU A 120 -4.73 -1.07 -12.76
C LEU A 120 -3.40 -1.81 -12.54
N ILE A 121 -2.78 -1.73 -11.36
CA ILE A 121 -1.52 -2.43 -11.06
C ILE A 121 -1.71 -3.94 -11.11
N THR A 122 -2.85 -4.44 -10.59
CA THR A 122 -3.22 -5.86 -10.65
C THR A 122 -4.35 -6.05 -11.64
N SER A 123 -4.22 -7.02 -12.55
CA SER A 123 -5.28 -7.40 -13.47
C SER A 123 -5.18 -8.89 -13.79
N ALA A 124 -6.30 -9.51 -14.13
CA ALA A 124 -6.35 -10.92 -14.52
C ALA A 124 -5.47 -11.25 -15.74
N ALA A 125 -5.11 -10.25 -16.56
CA ALA A 125 -4.25 -10.43 -17.73
C ALA A 125 -2.76 -10.60 -17.37
N ASN A 126 -2.34 -10.25 -16.15
CA ASN A 126 -0.94 -10.34 -15.72
C ASN A 126 -0.79 -11.21 -14.47
N LYS A 127 -0.58 -12.50 -14.67
CA LYS A 127 -0.43 -13.47 -13.58
C LYS A 127 0.80 -13.25 -12.69
N TYR A 128 1.78 -12.47 -13.11
CA TYR A 128 3.03 -12.25 -12.39
C TYR A 128 2.96 -11.16 -11.32
N VAL A 129 1.84 -10.42 -11.26
CA VAL A 129 1.67 -9.28 -10.35
C VAL A 129 0.65 -9.59 -9.27
N PHE A 130 1.06 -9.41 -8.03
CA PHE A 130 0.25 -9.48 -6.82
C PHE A 130 0.28 -8.16 -6.07
N ARG A 131 -0.57 -8.00 -5.06
CA ARG A 131 -0.63 -6.80 -4.25
C ARG A 131 -0.62 -7.15 -2.77
N SER A 132 0.29 -6.56 -1.99
CA SER A 132 0.31 -6.65 -0.52
C SER A 132 -0.40 -5.48 0.16
N GLY A 133 -0.53 -4.34 -0.55
CA GLY A 133 -1.27 -3.16 -0.11
C GLY A 133 -2.73 -3.17 -0.56
N ASN A 134 -3.44 -2.11 -0.20
CA ASN A 134 -4.82 -1.88 -0.66
C ASN A 134 -4.85 -1.15 -2.00
N SER A 135 -5.95 -1.29 -2.73
CA SER A 135 -6.23 -0.56 -3.96
C SER A 135 -6.99 0.74 -3.71
N SER A 136 -7.09 1.61 -4.72
CA SER A 136 -7.90 2.83 -4.65
C SER A 136 -9.38 2.52 -4.41
N THR A 137 -9.92 1.48 -5.04
CA THR A 137 -11.30 1.01 -4.79
C THR A 137 -11.47 0.56 -3.34
N GLN A 138 -10.49 -0.10 -2.75
CA GLN A 138 -10.56 -0.50 -1.35
C GLN A 138 -10.51 0.69 -0.39
N ASP A 139 -9.74 1.73 -0.67
CA ASP A 139 -9.77 2.97 0.13
C ASP A 139 -11.16 3.60 0.16
N LEU A 140 -11.86 3.55 -0.96
CA LEU A 140 -13.18 4.15 -1.12
C LEU A 140 -14.34 3.24 -0.71
N ALA A 141 -14.13 1.92 -0.60
CA ALA A 141 -15.17 0.98 -0.26
C ALA A 141 -15.96 1.33 1.04
N PRO A 142 -15.31 1.85 2.10
CA PRO A 142 -16.02 2.30 3.29
C PRO A 142 -17.04 3.42 3.00
N LEU A 143 -16.84 4.20 1.95
CA LEU A 143 -17.72 5.29 1.54
C LEU A 143 -19.01 4.79 0.88
N SER A 144 -19.03 3.55 0.46
CA SER A 144 -20.22 2.93 -0.17
C SER A 144 -21.44 2.93 0.76
N GLY A 145 -21.23 3.05 2.08
CA GLY A 145 -22.26 3.16 3.11
C GLY A 145 -22.70 4.58 3.45
N ILE A 146 -22.07 5.61 2.87
CA ILE A 146 -22.44 7.01 3.14
C ILE A 146 -23.80 7.31 2.51
N LYS A 147 -24.72 7.84 3.31
CA LYS A 147 -26.05 8.28 2.89
C LYS A 147 -26.33 9.71 3.39
N PRO A 148 -27.05 10.53 2.61
CA PRO A 148 -27.48 10.31 1.22
C PRO A 148 -26.36 10.62 0.22
N ILE A 149 -26.24 9.86 -0.87
CA ILE A 149 -25.28 10.10 -1.96
C ILE A 149 -25.97 10.43 -3.29
N ALA A 150 -27.18 9.94 -3.51
CA ALA A 150 -27.96 10.22 -4.72
C ALA A 150 -28.23 11.73 -4.88
N GLY A 151 -27.92 12.28 -6.06
CA GLY A 151 -28.02 13.71 -6.37
C GLY A 151 -26.99 14.59 -5.63
N LYS A 152 -26.09 14.02 -4.84
CA LYS A 152 -25.05 14.78 -4.13
C LYS A 152 -23.80 14.92 -4.99
N LYS A 153 -23.24 16.13 -5.01
CA LYS A 153 -21.95 16.40 -5.68
C LYS A 153 -20.80 16.01 -4.76
N VAL A 154 -19.92 15.18 -5.30
CA VAL A 154 -18.62 14.82 -4.71
C VAL A 154 -17.53 15.55 -5.48
N VAL A 155 -16.83 16.46 -4.84
CA VAL A 155 -15.66 17.13 -5.41
C VAL A 155 -14.48 16.19 -5.26
N LEU A 156 -13.86 15.79 -6.38
CA LEU A 156 -12.68 14.95 -6.40
C LEU A 156 -11.44 15.84 -6.50
N PHE A 157 -10.83 16.12 -5.35
CA PHE A 157 -9.62 16.95 -5.24
C PHE A 157 -8.40 16.04 -5.18
N VAL A 158 -7.65 15.95 -6.26
CA VAL A 158 -6.60 14.93 -6.40
C VAL A 158 -5.30 15.50 -6.97
N GLU A 159 -4.17 14.88 -6.63
CA GLU A 159 -2.92 15.10 -7.35
C GLU A 159 -3.06 14.64 -8.81
N ASP A 160 -2.55 15.43 -9.75
CA ASP A 160 -2.51 15.07 -11.19
C ASP A 160 -1.37 14.10 -11.48
N ASN A 161 -1.58 12.86 -11.05
CA ASN A 161 -0.66 11.74 -11.24
C ASN A 161 -1.44 10.40 -11.32
N ALA A 162 -0.73 9.29 -11.48
CA ALA A 162 -1.34 7.96 -11.59
C ALA A 162 -2.14 7.55 -10.33
N PHE A 163 -1.77 8.01 -9.14
CA PHE A 163 -2.53 7.78 -7.91
C PHE A 163 -3.86 8.55 -7.93
N GLY A 164 -3.83 9.84 -8.27
CA GLY A 164 -5.04 10.66 -8.38
C GLY A 164 -6.00 10.15 -9.45
N ALA A 165 -5.47 9.77 -10.63
CA ALA A 165 -6.28 9.20 -11.71
C ALA A 165 -6.97 7.88 -11.29
N GLY A 166 -6.26 7.00 -10.58
CA GLY A 166 -6.83 5.76 -10.02
C GLY A 166 -7.95 6.03 -9.01
N ASN A 167 -7.80 7.04 -8.16
CA ASN A 167 -8.81 7.44 -7.19
C ASN A 167 -10.07 8.05 -7.84
N ILE A 168 -9.91 8.84 -8.91
CA ILE A 168 -11.05 9.33 -9.71
C ILE A 168 -11.81 8.14 -10.29
N ALA A 169 -11.12 7.21 -10.94
CA ALA A 169 -11.74 6.03 -11.55
C ALA A 169 -12.49 5.19 -10.50
N ALA A 170 -11.87 4.94 -9.34
CA ALA A 170 -12.48 4.20 -8.23
C ALA A 170 -13.72 4.91 -7.67
N ALA A 171 -13.67 6.24 -7.46
CA ALA A 171 -14.81 7.01 -6.99
C ALA A 171 -15.99 6.93 -7.96
N ARG A 172 -15.73 7.07 -9.26
CA ARG A 172 -16.76 6.94 -10.30
C ARG A 172 -17.34 5.54 -10.35
N ALA A 173 -16.50 4.50 -10.32
CA ALA A 173 -16.96 3.11 -10.34
C ALA A 173 -17.88 2.77 -9.14
N LEU A 174 -17.56 3.28 -7.95
CA LEU A 174 -18.32 2.97 -6.73
C LEU A 174 -19.58 3.80 -6.55
N LEU A 175 -19.61 5.05 -7.04
CA LEU A 175 -20.63 6.02 -6.65
C LEU A 175 -21.54 6.47 -7.81
N THR A 176 -21.17 6.29 -9.08
CA THR A 176 -22.01 6.67 -10.22
C THR A 176 -23.34 5.93 -10.21
N SER A 177 -23.33 4.61 -10.01
CA SER A 177 -24.54 3.80 -9.94
C SER A 177 -25.45 4.14 -8.76
N LYS A 178 -24.92 4.87 -7.77
CA LYS A 178 -25.66 5.38 -6.61
C LYS A 178 -26.18 6.80 -6.81
N GLY A 179 -26.03 7.36 -8.03
CA GLY A 179 -26.52 8.67 -8.39
C GLY A 179 -25.67 9.83 -7.90
N ALA A 180 -24.39 9.63 -7.56
CA ALA A 180 -23.46 10.71 -7.23
C ALA A 180 -23.15 11.57 -8.47
N LEU A 181 -23.02 12.87 -8.26
CA LEU A 181 -22.49 13.82 -9.25
C LEU A 181 -21.03 14.14 -8.92
N PHE A 182 -20.21 14.45 -9.91
CA PHE A 182 -18.78 14.67 -9.69
C PHE A 182 -18.30 15.99 -10.27
N GLU A 183 -17.37 16.62 -9.57
CA GLU A 183 -16.52 17.69 -10.08
C GLU A 183 -15.07 17.34 -9.79
N GLU A 184 -14.22 17.35 -10.81
CA GLU A 184 -12.81 16.97 -10.70
C GLU A 184 -11.92 18.21 -10.62
N ILE A 185 -11.03 18.23 -9.64
CA ILE A 185 -9.98 19.24 -9.49
C ILE A 185 -8.65 18.50 -9.39
N LYS A 186 -7.94 18.50 -10.50
CA LYS A 186 -6.62 17.92 -10.61
C LYS A 186 -5.57 19.00 -10.33
N VAL A 187 -4.70 18.74 -9.35
CA VAL A 187 -3.67 19.67 -8.93
C VAL A 187 -2.32 19.15 -9.42
N PRO A 188 -1.61 19.91 -10.27
CA PRO A 188 -0.28 19.51 -10.75
C PRO A 188 0.67 19.21 -9.60
N THR A 189 1.48 18.17 -9.73
CA THR A 189 2.42 17.76 -8.67
C THR A 189 3.51 18.78 -8.36
N SER A 190 3.78 19.71 -9.29
CA SER A 190 4.70 20.83 -9.12
C SER A 190 4.10 22.05 -8.42
N THR A 191 2.81 22.00 -8.02
CA THR A 191 2.11 23.13 -7.39
C THR A 191 2.72 23.49 -6.05
N SER A 192 3.05 24.77 -5.85
CA SER A 192 3.49 25.36 -4.58
C SER A 192 2.43 26.27 -3.95
N ASP A 193 1.57 26.92 -4.76
CA ASP A 193 0.42 27.70 -4.31
C ASP A 193 -0.89 26.94 -4.58
N PHE A 194 -1.51 26.44 -3.52
CA PHE A 194 -2.76 25.68 -3.57
C PHE A 194 -4.01 26.56 -3.56
N THR A 195 -3.88 27.87 -3.36
CA THR A 195 -5.00 28.83 -3.20
C THR A 195 -6.00 28.78 -4.35
N PRO A 196 -5.58 28.82 -5.64
CA PRO A 196 -6.54 28.80 -6.75
C PRO A 196 -7.36 27.49 -6.80
N PHE A 197 -6.74 26.37 -6.54
CA PHE A 197 -7.38 25.06 -6.55
C PHE A 197 -8.31 24.89 -5.35
N ALA A 198 -7.90 25.36 -4.17
CA ALA A 198 -8.70 25.33 -2.95
C ALA A 198 -9.95 26.24 -3.08
N LYS A 199 -9.79 27.42 -3.70
CA LYS A 199 -10.92 28.31 -4.01
C LYS A 199 -11.89 27.62 -4.97
N LYS A 200 -11.41 27.01 -6.05
CA LYS A 200 -12.24 26.24 -6.98
C LYS A 200 -13.00 25.12 -6.25
N ALA A 201 -12.36 24.43 -5.31
CA ALA A 201 -13.00 23.39 -4.51
C ALA A 201 -14.10 23.96 -3.60
N ALA A 202 -13.89 25.11 -2.99
CA ALA A 202 -14.91 25.77 -2.16
C ALA A 202 -16.10 26.25 -3.00
N ASP A 203 -15.85 26.86 -4.17
CA ASP A 203 -16.85 27.37 -5.09
C ASP A 203 -17.70 26.25 -5.72
N ALA A 204 -17.16 25.04 -5.80
CA ALA A 204 -17.86 23.87 -6.33
C ALA A 204 -19.12 23.50 -5.54
N ASN A 205 -19.25 23.94 -4.28
CA ASN A 205 -20.41 23.69 -3.41
C ASN A 205 -20.86 22.22 -3.38
N GLY A 206 -19.91 21.28 -3.26
CA GLY A 206 -20.18 19.86 -3.11
C GLY A 206 -20.81 19.54 -1.75
N SER A 207 -21.44 18.37 -1.64
CA SER A 207 -21.82 17.81 -0.35
C SER A 207 -20.63 17.11 0.33
N TYR A 208 -19.72 16.60 -0.49
CA TYR A 208 -18.50 15.90 -0.06
C TYR A 208 -17.31 16.40 -0.88
N ILE A 209 -16.15 16.44 -0.25
CA ILE A 209 -14.87 16.62 -0.92
C ILE A 209 -13.98 15.41 -0.64
N PHE A 210 -13.69 14.63 -1.67
CA PHE A 210 -12.77 13.51 -1.59
C PHE A 210 -11.37 13.98 -1.97
N ILE A 211 -10.42 13.83 -1.04
CA ILE A 211 -9.05 14.30 -1.19
C ILE A 211 -8.14 13.08 -1.36
N ALA A 212 -7.54 12.91 -2.55
CA ALA A 212 -6.52 11.90 -2.82
C ALA A 212 -5.17 12.59 -2.98
N TRP A 213 -4.41 12.61 -1.88
CA TRP A 213 -3.13 13.29 -1.79
C TRP A 213 -2.05 12.34 -1.29
N SER A 214 -0.98 12.14 -2.03
CA SER A 214 0.10 11.21 -1.70
C SER A 214 1.37 11.89 -1.23
N ASN A 215 1.63 13.14 -1.64
CA ASN A 215 2.82 13.88 -1.26
C ASN A 215 2.74 14.36 0.21
N ALA A 216 3.46 13.67 1.10
CA ALA A 216 3.47 13.99 2.52
C ALA A 216 4.03 15.39 2.82
N LEU A 217 4.98 15.88 2.00
CA LEU A 217 5.64 17.18 2.21
C LEU A 217 4.70 18.37 1.96
N THR A 218 3.73 18.23 1.06
CA THR A 218 2.83 19.31 0.67
C THR A 218 1.42 19.17 1.26
N SER A 219 1.10 18.03 1.90
CA SER A 219 -0.24 17.74 2.42
C SER A 219 -0.74 18.79 3.43
N GLY A 220 0.12 19.27 4.31
CA GLY A 220 -0.23 20.30 5.30
C GLY A 220 -0.59 21.64 4.64
N ALA A 221 0.20 22.11 3.67
CA ALA A 221 -0.06 23.37 2.95
C ALA A 221 -1.34 23.26 2.10
N MET A 222 -1.54 22.14 1.42
CA MET A 222 -2.75 21.88 0.63
C MET A 222 -4.01 21.89 1.49
N LEU A 223 -4.03 21.16 2.62
CA LEU A 223 -5.17 21.13 3.52
C LEU A 223 -5.43 22.47 4.19
N THR A 224 -4.38 23.21 4.54
CA THR A 224 -4.49 24.57 5.06
C THR A 224 -5.20 25.48 4.05
N SER A 225 -4.80 25.43 2.78
CA SER A 225 -5.44 26.21 1.72
C SER A 225 -6.91 25.84 1.57
N LEU A 226 -7.27 24.55 1.56
CA LEU A 226 -8.67 24.10 1.51
C LEU A 226 -9.49 24.64 2.70
N LYS A 227 -8.94 24.60 3.91
CA LYS A 227 -9.61 25.11 5.12
C LYS A 227 -9.80 26.62 5.05
N VAL A 228 -8.75 27.38 4.71
CA VAL A 228 -8.77 28.85 4.62
C VAL A 228 -9.77 29.32 3.56
N GLN A 229 -9.83 28.65 2.41
CA GLN A 229 -10.80 28.97 1.35
C GLN A 229 -12.23 28.49 1.65
N GLY A 230 -12.46 27.86 2.81
CA GLY A 230 -13.80 27.45 3.25
C GLY A 230 -14.33 26.16 2.60
N ALA A 231 -13.47 25.35 1.95
CA ALA A 231 -13.90 24.11 1.30
C ALA A 231 -14.56 23.14 2.29
N PHE A 232 -14.19 23.16 3.58
CA PHE A 232 -14.74 22.27 4.61
C PHE A 232 -15.97 22.81 5.33
N VAL A 233 -16.44 24.02 5.02
CA VAL A 233 -17.63 24.62 5.65
C VAL A 233 -18.92 23.96 5.16
N LYS A 234 -19.01 23.70 3.85
CA LYS A 234 -20.21 23.11 3.22
C LYS A 234 -20.00 21.65 2.83
N GLN A 235 -18.76 21.23 2.63
CA GLN A 235 -18.39 19.91 2.13
C GLN A 235 -17.81 19.07 3.24
N ARG A 236 -18.31 17.86 3.41
CA ARG A 236 -17.72 16.91 4.35
C ARG A 236 -16.45 16.32 3.77
N PRO A 237 -15.28 16.47 4.41
CA PRO A 237 -14.03 15.92 3.91
C PRO A 237 -14.00 14.40 4.01
N ILE A 238 -13.43 13.76 3.00
CA ILE A 238 -13.17 12.33 2.92
C ILE A 238 -11.75 12.17 2.41
N THR A 239 -10.90 11.48 3.16
CA THR A 239 -9.52 11.20 2.75
C THR A 239 -8.97 9.95 3.43
N GLY A 240 -7.79 9.49 2.98
CA GLY A 240 -7.01 8.52 3.73
C GLY A 240 -6.43 9.13 5.02
N LEU A 241 -6.31 8.33 6.07
CA LEU A 241 -5.49 8.73 7.22
C LEU A 241 -4.03 8.83 6.76
N ALA A 242 -3.38 9.94 7.07
CA ALA A 242 -1.96 10.14 6.76
C ALA A 242 -1.03 9.31 7.67
N GLY A 243 0.26 9.37 7.42
CA GLY A 243 1.28 8.83 8.33
C GLY A 243 1.28 9.53 9.69
N VAL A 244 1.87 8.87 10.67
CA VAL A 244 1.87 9.31 12.09
C VAL A 244 2.34 10.74 12.26
N ALA A 245 3.37 11.16 11.53
CA ALA A 245 3.90 12.53 11.58
C ALA A 245 2.87 13.62 11.22
N SER A 246 1.81 13.26 10.50
CA SER A 246 0.76 14.19 10.03
C SER A 246 -0.49 14.19 10.90
N TYR A 247 -0.60 13.36 11.94
CA TYR A 247 -1.81 13.26 12.76
C TYR A 247 -2.22 14.58 13.39
N ASN A 248 -1.27 15.34 13.95
CA ASN A 248 -1.57 16.64 14.56
C ASN A 248 -2.03 17.67 13.53
N ILE A 249 -1.43 17.68 12.35
CA ILE A 249 -1.83 18.57 11.24
C ILE A 249 -3.25 18.23 10.79
N TYR A 250 -3.51 16.95 10.49
CA TYR A 250 -4.82 16.49 10.03
C TYR A 250 -5.90 16.70 11.11
N GLY A 251 -5.60 16.37 12.37
CA GLY A 251 -6.52 16.55 13.49
C GLY A 251 -6.95 18.01 13.64
N THR A 252 -5.99 18.94 13.63
CA THR A 252 -6.25 20.38 13.73
C THR A 252 -7.01 20.92 12.51
N LEU A 253 -6.64 20.49 11.30
CA LEU A 253 -7.25 21.01 10.07
C LEU A 253 -8.67 20.48 9.86
N PHE A 254 -8.97 19.25 10.29
CA PHE A 254 -10.30 18.65 10.18
C PHE A 254 -11.17 18.84 11.42
N GLU A 255 -10.71 19.54 12.46
CA GLU A 255 -11.50 19.80 13.66
C GLU A 255 -12.82 20.50 13.27
N GLY A 256 -13.96 19.97 13.77
CA GLY A 256 -15.30 20.47 13.45
C GLY A 256 -15.88 20.12 12.08
N SER A 257 -15.10 19.54 11.16
CA SER A 257 -15.54 19.25 9.77
C SER A 257 -16.29 17.92 9.60
N ASN A 258 -16.39 17.08 10.65
CA ASN A 258 -16.93 15.72 10.55
C ASN A 258 -16.23 14.86 9.48
N ALA A 259 -14.92 15.04 9.29
CA ALA A 259 -14.14 14.33 8.29
C ALA A 259 -14.26 12.81 8.43
N ILE A 260 -14.29 12.12 7.30
CA ILE A 260 -14.22 10.64 7.23
C ILE A 260 -12.81 10.26 6.82
N LEU A 261 -12.12 9.54 7.70
CA LEU A 261 -10.79 9.03 7.42
C LEU A 261 -10.86 7.53 7.18
N THR A 262 -10.35 7.10 6.03
CA THR A 262 -10.23 5.68 5.69
C THR A 262 -8.78 5.24 5.83
N ASN A 263 -8.54 3.99 6.21
CA ASN A 263 -7.18 3.49 6.30
C ASN A 263 -7.12 1.97 6.15
N SER A 264 -5.98 1.50 5.67
CA SER A 264 -5.65 0.08 5.64
C SER A 264 -4.92 -0.38 6.91
N TYR A 265 -4.30 0.54 7.66
CA TYR A 265 -3.58 0.23 8.89
C TYR A 265 -3.24 1.48 9.72
N PHE A 266 -3.24 1.34 11.03
CA PHE A 266 -2.62 2.20 12.04
C PHE A 266 -2.26 1.34 13.27
N ALA A 267 -1.32 1.78 14.08
CA ALA A 267 -0.93 1.06 15.31
C ALA A 267 -2.13 0.85 16.23
N GLY A 268 -2.39 -0.40 16.60
CA GLY A 268 -3.57 -0.76 17.40
C GLY A 268 -4.87 -1.00 16.63
N ALA A 269 -4.85 -0.97 15.28
CA ALA A 269 -6.03 -1.23 14.45
C ALA A 269 -6.59 -2.65 14.61
N SER A 270 -5.78 -3.61 15.02
CA SER A 270 -6.19 -4.99 15.26
C SER A 270 -5.49 -5.58 16.48
N LYS A 271 -6.01 -6.71 16.98
CA LYS A 271 -5.52 -7.43 18.17
C LYS A 271 -5.03 -8.85 17.82
N THR A 272 -4.52 -9.07 16.62
CA THR A 272 -3.97 -10.38 16.22
C THR A 272 -2.63 -10.65 16.94
N ALA A 273 -2.24 -11.94 17.04
CA ALA A 273 -0.92 -12.29 17.57
C ALA A 273 0.20 -11.61 16.78
N ALA A 274 0.10 -11.57 15.44
CA ALA A 274 1.07 -10.87 14.59
C ALA A 274 1.13 -9.36 14.88
N ALA A 275 0.00 -8.71 15.20
CA ALA A 275 -0.01 -7.29 15.59
C ALA A 275 0.68 -7.05 16.93
N ALA A 276 0.51 -7.95 17.91
CA ALA A 276 1.17 -7.87 19.20
C ALA A 276 2.71 -8.04 19.08
N GLU A 277 3.15 -9.03 18.32
CA GLU A 277 4.57 -9.25 18.04
C GLU A 277 5.21 -8.08 17.28
N LEU A 278 4.49 -7.52 16.28
CA LEU A 278 4.94 -6.33 15.58
C LEU A 278 5.12 -5.15 16.54
N ALA A 279 4.15 -4.91 17.43
CA ALA A 279 4.24 -3.84 18.41
C ALA A 279 5.43 -4.01 19.36
N THR A 280 5.69 -5.23 19.83
CA THR A 280 6.84 -5.57 20.65
C THR A 280 8.15 -5.28 19.93
N TRP A 281 8.26 -5.68 18.67
CA TRP A 281 9.46 -5.43 17.87
C TRP A 281 9.72 -3.95 17.64
N TYR A 282 8.68 -3.17 17.31
CA TYR A 282 8.80 -1.73 17.12
C TYR A 282 9.23 -1.02 18.40
N ALA A 283 8.65 -1.39 19.54
CA ALA A 283 9.03 -0.85 20.85
C ALA A 283 10.50 -1.17 21.19
N ALA A 284 10.93 -2.42 20.99
CA ALA A 284 12.30 -2.85 21.26
C ALA A 284 13.34 -2.11 20.38
N ASN A 285 12.96 -1.74 19.15
CA ASN A 285 13.82 -1.02 18.21
C ASN A 285 13.65 0.52 18.27
N LYS A 286 12.84 1.05 19.20
CA LYS A 286 12.54 2.49 19.35
C LYS A 286 12.02 3.13 18.05
N LYS A 287 11.21 2.37 17.30
CA LYS A 287 10.58 2.77 16.05
C LYS A 287 9.08 2.98 16.23
N THR A 288 8.46 3.66 15.28
CA THR A 288 7.02 3.92 15.25
C THR A 288 6.38 3.20 14.07
N GLN A 289 5.34 2.40 14.33
CA GLN A 289 4.54 1.80 13.27
C GLN A 289 3.80 2.89 12.49
N ASP A 290 3.80 2.79 11.18
CA ASP A 290 3.14 3.77 10.32
C ASP A 290 2.23 3.10 9.27
N LEU A 291 1.58 3.90 8.45
CA LEU A 291 0.52 3.55 7.51
C LEU A 291 0.81 2.29 6.66
N PHE A 292 2.03 2.09 6.19
CA PHE A 292 2.39 0.97 5.31
C PHE A 292 3.25 -0.11 5.97
N THR A 293 3.43 -0.04 7.29
CA THR A 293 4.12 -1.10 8.07
C THR A 293 3.47 -2.47 7.82
N SER A 294 2.15 -2.55 7.92
CA SER A 294 1.44 -3.82 7.69
C SER A 294 1.54 -4.30 6.24
N THR A 295 1.62 -3.39 5.27
CA THR A 295 1.78 -3.73 3.85
C THR A 295 3.12 -4.44 3.59
N GLY A 296 4.20 -3.98 4.23
CA GLY A 296 5.49 -4.66 4.21
C GLY A 296 5.44 -6.04 4.86
N ALA A 297 4.79 -6.16 6.02
CA ALA A 297 4.59 -7.43 6.70
C ALA A 297 3.78 -8.44 5.85
N ASP A 298 2.78 -7.97 5.13
CA ASP A 298 1.99 -8.80 4.21
C ASP A 298 2.80 -9.24 2.99
N ALA A 299 3.64 -8.35 2.43
CA ALA A 299 4.58 -8.70 1.36
C ALA A 299 5.54 -9.81 1.82
N ALA A 300 6.09 -9.70 3.02
CA ALA A 300 6.94 -10.75 3.62
C ALA A 300 6.21 -12.10 3.74
N LYS A 301 4.97 -12.08 4.22
CA LYS A 301 4.15 -13.30 4.30
C LYS A 301 3.94 -13.93 2.93
N MET A 302 3.62 -13.11 1.94
CA MET A 302 3.42 -13.57 0.56
C MET A 302 4.71 -14.15 -0.02
N ILE A 303 5.87 -13.52 0.20
CA ILE A 303 7.18 -14.04 -0.23
C ILE A 303 7.45 -15.41 0.38
N VAL A 304 7.27 -15.57 1.69
CA VAL A 304 7.48 -16.85 2.37
C VAL A 304 6.51 -17.91 1.85
N MET A 305 5.24 -17.58 1.63
CA MET A 305 4.25 -18.50 1.05
C MET A 305 4.62 -18.90 -0.38
N ALA A 306 5.03 -17.95 -1.22
CA ALA A 306 5.42 -18.21 -2.61
C ALA A 306 6.57 -19.23 -2.69
N LEU A 307 7.50 -19.15 -1.75
CA LEU A 307 8.68 -20.00 -1.68
C LEU A 307 8.42 -21.36 -1.01
N THR A 308 7.33 -21.52 -0.28
CA THR A 308 7.04 -22.76 0.45
C THR A 308 7.01 -23.97 -0.50
N ARG A 309 7.77 -25.02 -0.19
CA ARG A 309 7.91 -26.24 -1.02
C ARG A 309 8.33 -25.97 -2.48
N ASN A 310 9.11 -24.90 -2.70
CA ASN A 310 9.61 -24.52 -4.01
C ASN A 310 11.12 -24.23 -3.98
N PRO A 311 11.96 -25.24 -3.70
CA PRO A 311 13.41 -25.05 -3.59
C PRO A 311 14.08 -24.66 -4.91
N SER A 312 13.46 -24.92 -6.05
CA SER A 312 13.93 -24.50 -7.38
C SER A 312 13.67 -23.03 -7.69
N GLN A 313 12.93 -22.33 -6.83
CA GLN A 313 12.52 -20.94 -7.05
C GLN A 313 11.80 -20.75 -8.39
N ASN A 314 10.98 -21.73 -8.78
CA ASN A 314 10.18 -21.65 -10.00
C ASN A 314 9.03 -20.63 -9.82
N VAL A 315 8.94 -19.65 -10.70
CA VAL A 315 7.99 -18.52 -10.56
C VAL A 315 6.54 -18.95 -10.77
N ASP A 316 6.25 -19.88 -11.68
CA ASP A 316 4.88 -20.40 -11.86
C ASP A 316 4.41 -21.17 -10.61
N THR A 317 5.32 -21.85 -9.91
CA THR A 317 5.03 -22.46 -8.61
C THR A 317 4.78 -21.40 -7.54
N MET A 318 5.54 -20.29 -7.53
CA MET A 318 5.30 -19.17 -6.60
C MET A 318 3.91 -18.60 -6.78
N ILE A 319 3.48 -18.38 -8.03
CA ILE A 319 2.15 -17.88 -8.38
C ILE A 319 1.06 -18.82 -7.82
N LYS A 320 1.14 -20.12 -8.14
CA LYS A 320 0.21 -21.15 -7.64
C LYS A 320 0.17 -21.23 -6.10
N ASN A 321 1.32 -21.00 -5.46
CA ASN A 321 1.40 -20.98 -4.00
C ASN A 321 0.69 -19.78 -3.37
N LEU A 322 0.46 -18.70 -4.14
CA LEU A 322 -0.20 -17.49 -3.67
C LEU A 322 -1.71 -17.45 -4.00
N GLU A 323 -2.10 -17.94 -5.18
CA GLU A 323 -3.50 -17.88 -5.65
C GLU A 323 -4.47 -18.50 -4.66
N GLY A 324 -5.48 -17.72 -4.24
CA GLY A 324 -6.55 -18.15 -3.34
C GLY A 324 -6.12 -18.35 -1.87
N LYS A 325 -4.88 -18.11 -1.51
CA LYS A 325 -4.36 -18.31 -0.14
C LYS A 325 -4.92 -17.29 0.83
N SER A 326 -5.13 -17.76 2.07
CA SER A 326 -5.62 -16.95 3.17
C SER A 326 -4.69 -17.10 4.38
N TRP A 327 -4.61 -16.04 5.18
CA TRP A 327 -3.90 -16.03 6.47
C TRP A 327 -4.49 -14.99 7.41
N THR A 328 -4.16 -15.08 8.69
CA THR A 328 -4.36 -14.01 9.65
C THR A 328 -3.02 -13.28 9.83
N GLY A 329 -2.94 -12.04 9.41
CA GLY A 329 -1.76 -11.20 9.53
C GLY A 329 -1.94 -10.07 10.55
N VAL A 330 -1.14 -9.03 10.40
CA VAL A 330 -1.15 -7.86 11.29
C VAL A 330 -2.51 -7.16 11.31
N LYS A 331 -3.20 -7.07 10.17
CA LYS A 331 -4.49 -6.37 10.04
C LYS A 331 -5.72 -7.24 10.37
N GLY A 332 -5.55 -8.54 10.47
CA GLY A 332 -6.65 -9.50 10.61
C GLY A 332 -6.64 -10.56 9.51
N GLY A 333 -7.82 -11.08 9.16
CA GLY A 333 -7.97 -12.09 8.12
C GLY A 333 -7.79 -11.50 6.71
N MET A 334 -6.96 -12.13 5.90
CA MET A 334 -6.66 -11.73 4.53
C MET A 334 -6.74 -12.90 3.57
N LYS A 335 -7.05 -12.63 2.31
CA LYS A 335 -7.09 -13.62 1.23
C LYS A 335 -6.62 -13.00 -0.07
N ILE A 336 -5.81 -13.71 -0.83
CA ILE A 336 -5.47 -13.35 -2.20
C ILE A 336 -6.59 -13.83 -3.11
N ASP A 337 -7.18 -12.95 -3.91
CA ASP A 337 -8.10 -13.34 -4.97
C ASP A 337 -7.32 -14.11 -6.06
N ALA A 338 -7.82 -15.30 -6.42
CA ALA A 338 -7.09 -16.17 -7.33
C ALA A 338 -7.08 -15.69 -8.78
N ASN A 339 -8.01 -14.82 -9.17
CA ASN A 339 -8.15 -14.34 -10.54
C ASN A 339 -7.52 -12.97 -10.77
N THR A 340 -7.68 -12.07 -9.79
CA THR A 340 -7.23 -10.68 -9.91
C THR A 340 -5.94 -10.40 -9.17
N HIS A 341 -5.50 -11.32 -8.29
CA HIS A 341 -4.35 -11.18 -7.39
C HIS A 341 -4.44 -9.99 -6.43
N LEU A 342 -5.65 -9.43 -6.27
CA LEU A 342 -5.95 -8.41 -5.28
C LEU A 342 -5.92 -9.03 -3.89
N LEU A 343 -5.38 -8.31 -2.91
CA LEU A 343 -5.46 -8.70 -1.52
C LEU A 343 -6.82 -8.29 -0.93
N ILE A 344 -7.71 -9.25 -0.68
CA ILE A 344 -8.95 -9.06 0.07
C ILE A 344 -8.57 -8.91 1.53
N GLN A 345 -8.91 -7.78 2.14
CA GLN A 345 -8.39 -7.37 3.44
C GLN A 345 -9.38 -6.53 4.24
N PRO A 346 -9.20 -6.37 5.57
CA PRO A 346 -9.94 -5.40 6.33
C PRO A 346 -9.50 -3.98 5.99
N MET A 347 -10.48 -3.05 6.00
CA MET A 347 -10.27 -1.60 5.96
C MET A 347 -10.89 -0.96 7.18
N PHE A 348 -10.40 0.20 7.58
CA PHE A 348 -10.78 0.85 8.81
C PHE A 348 -11.36 2.24 8.54
N LEU A 349 -12.48 2.57 9.21
CA LEU A 349 -12.93 3.93 9.39
C LEU A 349 -12.37 4.47 10.70
N VAL A 350 -11.80 5.65 10.63
CA VAL A 350 -11.01 6.23 11.73
C VAL A 350 -11.42 7.68 11.94
N SER A 351 -11.36 8.16 13.16
CA SER A 351 -11.30 9.59 13.50
C SER A 351 -9.97 9.90 14.16
N LEU A 352 -9.53 11.15 14.08
CA LEU A 352 -8.43 11.67 14.87
C LEU A 352 -9.01 12.38 16.10
N ASN A 353 -8.72 11.87 17.28
CA ASN A 353 -9.22 12.41 18.52
C ASN A 353 -8.08 13.05 19.33
N LYS A 354 -8.36 14.18 19.97
CA LYS A 354 -7.41 14.87 20.83
C LYS A 354 -7.09 14.02 22.06
N SER A 355 -5.81 13.86 22.35
CA SER A 355 -5.28 13.18 23.52
C SER A 355 -4.12 14.01 24.10
N GLY A 356 -4.37 14.79 25.13
CA GLY A 356 -3.44 15.82 25.59
C GLY A 356 -3.19 16.87 24.50
N SER A 357 -1.93 17.10 24.15
CA SER A 357 -1.51 18.01 23.07
C SER A 357 -1.52 17.38 21.68
N ASN A 358 -1.74 16.07 21.56
CA ASN A 358 -1.64 15.34 20.32
C ASN A 358 -3.00 14.84 19.81
N TYR A 359 -3.06 14.52 18.53
CA TYR A 359 -4.16 13.78 17.93
C TYR A 359 -3.75 12.33 17.70
N VAL A 360 -4.65 11.41 18.05
CA VAL A 360 -4.45 9.96 17.91
C VAL A 360 -5.59 9.33 17.16
N PRO A 361 -5.33 8.28 16.34
CA PRO A 361 -6.39 7.59 15.62
C PRO A 361 -7.30 6.83 16.57
N LYS A 362 -8.61 6.95 16.36
CA LYS A 362 -9.65 6.17 17.04
C LYS A 362 -10.38 5.33 16.01
N LEU A 363 -10.38 4.02 16.20
CA LEU A 363 -11.14 3.11 15.37
C LEU A 363 -12.65 3.36 15.55
N LEU A 364 -13.34 3.66 14.46
CA LEU A 364 -14.79 3.80 14.41
C LEU A 364 -15.46 2.51 13.92
N LYS A 365 -14.89 1.90 12.89
CA LYS A 365 -15.45 0.68 12.27
C LYS A 365 -14.37 -0.10 11.53
N THR A 366 -14.40 -1.41 11.67
CA THR A 366 -13.68 -2.34 10.80
C THR A 366 -14.64 -2.87 9.73
N ILE A 367 -14.22 -2.81 8.47
CA ILE A 367 -14.94 -3.38 7.33
C ILE A 367 -14.10 -4.54 6.83
N THR A 368 -14.63 -5.75 6.95
CA THR A 368 -13.92 -6.97 6.58
C THR A 368 -14.16 -7.34 5.12
N ASN A 369 -13.26 -8.15 4.56
CA ASN A 369 -13.38 -8.72 3.22
C ASN A 369 -13.55 -7.67 2.10
N VAL A 370 -12.90 -6.51 2.23
CA VAL A 370 -12.94 -5.48 1.20
C VAL A 370 -12.11 -5.93 0.01
N GLY A 371 -12.72 -5.95 -1.17
CA GLY A 371 -12.11 -6.43 -2.43
C GLY A 371 -12.73 -7.75 -2.95
N LYS A 372 -13.80 -8.24 -2.28
CA LYS A 372 -14.61 -9.33 -2.82
C LYS A 372 -15.45 -8.86 -3.99
#